data_0b14467e3ecc9f4428c467ec27ed4df1
#
_entry.id   0b14467e3ecc9f4428c467ec27ed4df1
#
_cell.length_a   1.000
_cell.length_b   1.000
_cell.length_c   1.000
_cell.angle_alpha   90.00
_cell.angle_beta   90.00
_cell.angle_gamma   90.00
#
_symmetry.space_group_name_H-M   'P 1'
#
loop_
_entity.id
_entity.type
_entity.pdbx_description
1 polymer ?
#
loop_
_entity_poly.entity_id
_entity_poly.type
_entity_poly.pdbx_seq_one_letter_code
_entity_poly.pdbx_strand_id
1 'polypeptide(L)'
;MSPASLHNAAPPTLDKRTRSAQPRADATRQVLDSVRTASTVLGAMHYGPALDRAASTDAARGAAAEAEVIALLESAIADPCDQLTGAIATLALGSVATRAGGRSLAGLLQDPPAGGLDHVIRALGRGPFVKVAVDRLTGLVAAGGFAGMLAQRTLQRWSRQRPAAVRSALELALGRHDDPAARAVLVETLGLVPGADTSRVLRRVAADQSQDPGVRAAAVAALGDRGSVDGDSATRRMLVAMAEGAEPLASVARLALDDLELVPAVAADPGGGLTVAQLFLHADIDGDLTNAGRGDTGGIATLLVQLGDALLQGPGVRRVLTISRGRASEGVGDLRRLGEPGHHYLSVPLRGPNVPAAQAWPLRVEVARGLRRLLRVAGGVDVIHLRMADVATMVAAEAAAESGLPVVFTLAPDPNALVAVRDAEGTLTRENFGAVDAVEHLLFRERLLSELQAGASHLVLFPRPDIAGDMRALMNLDIEAEGDRVSVVPEGLSLASIDAAREPDGPAAARALADLDHLLGQLPPERRGLPIAVSVGRLNAVKGMATLVEA
;
A
#
# COMPACT_ATOMS: atom_id res chain seq x y z
N MET A 1 -1.55 87.05 -36.92
CA MET A 1 -0.92 86.74 -35.64
C MET A 1 -0.73 85.21 -35.59
N SER A 2 0.54 84.79 -35.72
CA SER A 2 0.96 83.36 -35.84
C SER A 2 0.86 82.58 -34.53
N PRO A 3 0.50 81.30 -34.56
CA PRO A 3 0.67 80.43 -33.36
C PRO A 3 2.03 79.71 -33.38
N ALA A 4 2.62 79.66 -32.20
CA ALA A 4 3.93 79.14 -31.91
C ALA A 4 4.02 77.61 -32.06
N SER A 5 5.16 77.19 -32.56
CA SER A 5 5.62 75.80 -32.72
C SER A 5 5.78 75.11 -31.38
N LEU A 6 5.10 73.99 -31.16
CA LEU A 6 5.37 73.04 -30.10
C LEU A 6 6.35 71.94 -30.59
N HIS A 7 7.53 71.93 -30.00
CA HIS A 7 8.54 70.88 -30.21
C HIS A 7 8.04 69.56 -29.73
N ASN A 8 8.02 68.61 -30.63
CA ASN A 8 7.74 67.16 -30.33
C ASN A 8 9.04 66.55 -29.84
N ALA A 9 9.15 66.37 -28.53
CA ALA A 9 10.22 65.55 -27.92
C ALA A 9 9.86 64.06 -28.03
N ALA A 10 10.71 63.30 -28.71
CA ALA A 10 10.58 61.83 -28.78
C ALA A 10 10.66 61.17 -27.38
N PRO A 11 9.86 60.17 -27.11
CA PRO A 11 9.94 59.44 -25.82
C PRO A 11 11.28 58.71 -25.71
N PRO A 12 11.86 58.60 -24.48
CA PRO A 12 13.13 57.92 -24.27
C PRO A 12 12.96 56.41 -24.60
N THR A 13 13.86 55.91 -25.43
CA THR A 13 14.04 54.49 -25.71
C THR A 13 14.41 53.77 -24.40
N LEU A 14 13.46 53.00 -23.84
CA LEU A 14 13.69 52.11 -22.75
C LEU A 14 14.75 51.06 -23.16
N ASP A 15 15.89 51.14 -22.49
CA ASP A 15 17.00 50.21 -22.61
C ASP A 15 16.53 48.78 -22.26
N LYS A 16 16.52 47.90 -23.25
CA LYS A 16 16.10 46.49 -23.14
C LYS A 16 17.08 45.60 -22.34
N ARG A 17 17.99 46.16 -21.57
CA ARG A 17 19.11 45.46 -20.95
C ARG A 17 19.00 45.21 -19.45
N THR A 18 17.91 45.53 -18.77
CA THR A 18 17.70 45.19 -17.36
C THR A 18 16.35 44.50 -17.15
N ARG A 19 16.09 43.41 -17.85
CA ARG A 19 15.25 42.35 -17.27
C ARG A 19 16.16 41.61 -16.31
N SER A 20 16.13 41.97 -15.03
CA SER A 20 16.59 41.10 -13.95
C SER A 20 15.94 39.75 -14.21
N ALA A 21 16.76 38.72 -14.38
CA ALA A 21 16.27 37.36 -14.53
C ALA A 21 15.42 37.03 -13.29
N GLN A 22 14.08 37.09 -13.43
CA GLN A 22 13.20 36.60 -12.39
C GLN A 22 13.62 35.16 -12.11
N PRO A 23 13.81 34.76 -10.83
CA PRO A 23 14.12 33.41 -10.49
C PRO A 23 13.10 32.46 -11.12
N ARG A 24 13.58 31.43 -11.81
CA ARG A 24 12.74 30.54 -12.64
C ARG A 24 12.14 29.38 -11.83
N ALA A 25 12.61 29.20 -10.58
CA ALA A 25 12.24 28.15 -9.66
C ALA A 25 11.65 28.70 -8.33
N ASP A 26 10.90 29.80 -8.40
CA ASP A 26 10.42 30.52 -7.22
C ASP A 26 9.47 29.69 -6.35
N ALA A 27 8.51 29.00 -6.97
CA ALA A 27 7.55 28.18 -6.23
C ALA A 27 8.25 27.00 -5.57
N THR A 28 9.18 26.36 -6.26
CA THR A 28 9.98 25.25 -5.70
C THR A 28 10.80 25.72 -4.50
N ARG A 29 11.49 26.87 -4.63
CA ARG A 29 12.28 27.46 -3.55
C ARG A 29 11.42 27.79 -2.34
N GLN A 30 10.30 28.46 -2.55
CA GLN A 30 9.39 28.86 -1.46
C GLN A 30 8.87 27.64 -0.69
N VAL A 31 8.42 26.59 -1.39
CA VAL A 31 7.92 25.38 -0.72
C VAL A 31 9.04 24.60 -0.04
N LEU A 32 10.23 24.52 -0.66
CA LEU A 32 11.40 23.90 -0.06
C LEU A 32 11.82 24.61 1.25
N ASP A 33 11.75 25.93 1.29
CA ASP A 33 12.00 26.72 2.52
C ASP A 33 10.93 26.42 3.58
N SER A 34 9.66 26.23 3.18
CA SER A 34 8.60 25.79 4.11
C SER A 34 8.86 24.39 4.67
N VAL A 35 9.38 23.44 3.87
CA VAL A 35 9.82 22.12 4.34
C VAL A 35 10.93 22.26 5.39
N ARG A 36 11.95 23.09 5.12
CA ARG A 36 13.11 23.31 6.01
C ARG A 36 12.73 23.97 7.32
N THR A 37 11.78 24.90 7.27
CA THR A 37 11.38 25.71 8.45
C THR A 37 10.19 25.13 9.20
N ALA A 38 9.59 24.06 8.74
CA ALA A 38 8.52 23.36 9.46
C ALA A 38 8.99 22.95 10.86
N SER A 39 8.18 23.28 11.87
CA SER A 39 8.50 23.08 13.28
C SER A 39 8.47 21.60 13.71
N THR A 40 7.87 20.72 12.92
CA THR A 40 7.75 19.29 13.21
C THR A 40 8.12 18.44 12.00
N VAL A 41 8.56 17.20 12.25
CA VAL A 41 8.85 16.19 11.22
C VAL A 41 7.60 15.96 10.36
N LEU A 42 6.45 15.75 10.99
CA LEU A 42 5.19 15.49 10.28
C LEU A 42 4.75 16.71 9.46
N GLY A 43 4.87 17.91 9.99
CA GLY A 43 4.59 19.16 9.27
C GLY A 43 5.44 19.30 8.00
N ALA A 44 6.74 18.96 8.08
CA ALA A 44 7.60 18.93 6.90
C ALA A 44 7.13 17.90 5.86
N MET A 45 6.74 16.69 6.29
CA MET A 45 6.22 15.64 5.40
C MET A 45 4.96 16.11 4.65
N HIS A 46 4.06 16.83 5.31
CA HIS A 46 2.83 17.38 4.72
C HIS A 46 3.07 18.40 3.59
N TYR A 47 4.23 19.10 3.58
CA TYR A 47 4.60 19.98 2.45
C TYR A 47 5.05 19.21 1.20
N GLY A 48 5.36 17.93 1.33
CA GLY A 48 5.91 17.15 0.22
C GLY A 48 5.05 17.15 -1.05
N PRO A 49 3.70 16.91 -1.02
CA PRO A 49 2.85 17.01 -2.22
C PRO A 49 2.88 18.41 -2.87
N ALA A 50 3.02 19.47 -2.09
CA ALA A 50 3.16 20.83 -2.60
C ALA A 50 4.51 21.02 -3.29
N LEU A 51 5.60 20.48 -2.74
CA LEU A 51 6.92 20.51 -3.37
C LEU A 51 6.95 19.73 -4.69
N ASP A 52 6.32 18.55 -4.74
CA ASP A 52 6.16 17.77 -5.97
C ASP A 52 5.52 18.60 -7.09
N ARG A 53 4.42 19.28 -6.77
CA ARG A 53 3.70 20.14 -7.74
C ARG A 53 4.51 21.36 -8.16
N ALA A 54 5.15 22.04 -7.21
CA ALA A 54 5.98 23.21 -7.48
C ALA A 54 7.15 22.86 -8.39
N ALA A 55 7.88 21.80 -8.09
CA ALA A 55 9.02 21.32 -8.88
C ALA A 55 8.61 20.97 -10.32
N SER A 56 7.52 20.22 -10.48
CA SER A 56 6.99 19.87 -11.80
C SER A 56 6.56 21.11 -12.60
N THR A 57 5.86 22.05 -11.95
CA THR A 57 5.36 23.27 -12.60
C THR A 57 6.49 24.21 -13.01
N ASP A 58 7.47 24.45 -12.13
CA ASP A 58 8.59 25.31 -12.42
C ASP A 58 9.49 24.72 -13.52
N ALA A 59 9.80 23.41 -13.44
CA ALA A 59 10.60 22.73 -14.46
C ALA A 59 9.96 22.76 -15.85
N ALA A 60 8.63 22.73 -15.94
CA ALA A 60 7.90 22.82 -17.22
C ALA A 60 8.03 24.18 -17.94
N ARG A 61 8.56 25.22 -17.26
CA ARG A 61 8.78 26.54 -17.86
C ARG A 61 9.95 26.59 -18.88
N GLY A 62 10.75 25.54 -18.98
CA GLY A 62 11.82 25.37 -19.95
C GLY A 62 13.15 24.93 -19.35
N ALA A 63 14.12 24.59 -20.21
CA ALA A 63 15.37 23.93 -19.84
C ALA A 63 16.19 24.66 -18.75
N ALA A 64 16.18 25.99 -18.74
CA ALA A 64 16.93 26.74 -17.73
C ALA A 64 16.24 26.72 -16.36
N ALA A 65 14.89 26.72 -16.32
CA ALA A 65 14.12 26.54 -15.08
C ALA A 65 14.24 25.09 -14.57
N GLU A 66 14.17 24.11 -15.47
CA GLU A 66 14.42 22.71 -15.15
C GLU A 66 15.78 22.50 -14.48
N ALA A 67 16.85 23.06 -15.07
CA ALA A 67 18.21 22.95 -14.50
C ALA A 67 18.30 23.60 -13.11
N GLU A 68 17.65 24.74 -12.90
CA GLU A 68 17.62 25.42 -11.59
C GLU A 68 16.85 24.60 -10.54
N VAL A 69 15.67 24.03 -10.91
CA VAL A 69 14.88 23.16 -10.03
C VAL A 69 15.70 21.93 -9.62
N ILE A 70 16.34 21.26 -10.59
CA ILE A 70 17.17 20.08 -10.30
C ILE A 70 18.30 20.46 -9.35
N ALA A 71 19.03 21.55 -9.60
CA ALA A 71 20.14 21.98 -8.75
C ALA A 71 19.68 22.34 -7.31
N LEU A 72 18.50 22.97 -7.15
CA LEU A 72 17.92 23.24 -5.84
C LEU A 72 17.61 21.97 -5.07
N LEU A 73 16.99 20.99 -5.73
CA LEU A 73 16.64 19.71 -5.10
C LEU A 73 17.88 18.88 -4.79
N GLU A 74 18.87 18.80 -5.69
CA GLU A 74 20.16 18.13 -5.46
C GLU A 74 20.92 18.73 -4.26
N SER A 75 20.92 20.07 -4.12
CA SER A 75 21.51 20.73 -2.96
C SER A 75 20.83 20.37 -1.64
N ALA A 76 19.50 20.18 -1.64
CA ALA A 76 18.77 19.72 -0.47
C ALA A 76 18.99 18.23 -0.16
N ILE A 77 19.13 17.41 -1.20
CA ILE A 77 19.42 15.96 -1.06
C ILE A 77 20.82 15.73 -0.49
N ALA A 78 21.77 16.59 -0.82
CA ALA A 78 23.16 16.46 -0.39
C ALA A 78 23.42 16.94 1.05
N ASP A 79 22.42 17.53 1.73
CA ASP A 79 22.57 18.00 3.11
C ASP A 79 22.45 16.85 4.13
N PRO A 80 23.55 16.43 4.77
CA PRO A 80 23.51 15.33 5.72
C PRO A 80 22.85 15.69 7.06
N CYS A 81 22.72 16.99 7.36
CA CYS A 81 22.13 17.50 8.60
C CYS A 81 20.59 17.58 8.52
N ASP A 82 19.98 17.53 7.33
CA ASP A 82 18.53 17.52 7.15
C ASP A 82 18.10 16.40 6.19
N GLN A 83 18.24 15.16 6.64
CA GLN A 83 17.88 13.96 5.87
C GLN A 83 16.39 13.92 5.50
N LEU A 84 15.52 14.52 6.33
CA LEU A 84 14.08 14.62 6.05
C LEU A 84 13.82 15.48 4.81
N THR A 85 14.39 16.69 4.76
CA THR A 85 14.28 17.53 3.56
C THR A 85 14.89 16.85 2.35
N GLY A 86 16.01 16.16 2.48
CA GLY A 86 16.65 15.37 1.42
C GLY A 86 15.72 14.27 0.87
N ALA A 87 15.02 13.55 1.74
CA ALA A 87 14.04 12.52 1.34
C ALA A 87 12.85 13.12 0.57
N ILE A 88 12.27 14.21 1.07
CA ILE A 88 11.16 14.92 0.42
C ILE A 88 11.62 15.50 -0.94
N ALA A 89 12.81 16.11 -1.00
CA ALA A 89 13.38 16.66 -2.22
C ALA A 89 13.66 15.58 -3.28
N THR A 90 14.09 14.37 -2.85
CA THR A 90 14.29 13.22 -3.74
C THR A 90 12.98 12.83 -4.43
N LEU A 91 11.86 12.78 -3.70
CA LEU A 91 10.55 12.48 -4.27
C LEU A 91 10.09 13.60 -5.23
N ALA A 92 10.35 14.87 -4.89
CA ALA A 92 10.04 16.01 -5.74
C ALA A 92 10.87 16.00 -7.04
N LEU A 93 12.14 15.57 -7.00
CA LEU A 93 12.97 15.39 -8.18
C LEU A 93 12.36 14.36 -9.16
N GLY A 94 11.72 13.31 -8.64
CA GLY A 94 10.95 12.35 -9.43
C GLY A 94 9.75 12.97 -10.15
N SER A 95 9.17 14.02 -9.60
CA SER A 95 8.03 14.75 -10.19
C SER A 95 8.43 15.69 -11.34
N VAL A 96 9.71 16.02 -11.48
CA VAL A 96 10.25 16.75 -12.65
C VAL A 96 10.06 15.91 -13.93
N ALA A 97 10.10 14.58 -13.83
CA ALA A 97 9.74 13.60 -14.86
C ALA A 97 10.43 13.79 -16.24
N THR A 98 11.62 14.38 -16.27
CA THR A 98 12.41 14.66 -17.48
C THR A 98 13.60 13.70 -17.62
N ARG A 99 14.28 13.74 -18.76
CA ARG A 99 15.51 12.96 -18.95
C ARG A 99 16.66 13.45 -18.05
N ALA A 100 16.72 14.76 -17.74
CA ALA A 100 17.74 15.31 -16.86
C ALA A 100 17.49 14.88 -15.42
N GLY A 101 16.26 15.03 -14.89
CA GLY A 101 15.87 14.54 -13.58
C GLY A 101 16.09 13.03 -13.45
N GLY A 102 15.74 12.24 -14.49
CA GLY A 102 15.99 10.81 -14.50
C GLY A 102 17.48 10.42 -14.44
N ARG A 103 18.38 11.19 -15.09
CA ARG A 103 19.84 10.96 -14.98
C ARG A 103 20.39 11.32 -13.60
N SER A 104 19.92 12.40 -13.01
CA SER A 104 20.25 12.78 -11.65
C SER A 104 19.86 11.66 -10.66
N LEU A 105 18.62 11.18 -10.72
CA LEU A 105 18.15 10.07 -9.91
C LEU A 105 18.91 8.77 -10.15
N ALA A 106 19.34 8.50 -11.39
CA ALA A 106 20.16 7.31 -11.69
C ALA A 106 21.56 7.41 -11.09
N GLY A 107 22.13 8.61 -10.97
CA GLY A 107 23.36 8.86 -10.21
C GLY A 107 23.16 8.57 -8.73
N LEU A 108 22.10 9.11 -8.12
CA LEU A 108 21.73 8.85 -6.73
C LEU A 108 21.42 7.37 -6.45
N LEU A 109 20.94 6.60 -7.45
CA LEU A 109 20.71 5.16 -7.28
C LEU A 109 22.02 4.37 -7.11
N GLN A 110 23.14 4.84 -7.66
CA GLN A 110 24.45 4.21 -7.53
C GLN A 110 25.09 4.52 -6.17
N ASP A 111 24.92 5.76 -5.70
CA ASP A 111 25.41 6.25 -4.42
C ASP A 111 24.26 7.00 -3.69
N PRO A 112 23.35 6.27 -3.07
CA PRO A 112 22.19 6.89 -2.42
C PRO A 112 22.59 7.61 -1.14
N PRO A 113 21.93 8.75 -0.82
CA PRO A 113 22.11 9.40 0.47
C PRO A 113 21.69 8.47 1.60
N ALA A 114 22.18 8.71 2.81
CA ALA A 114 21.90 7.88 3.97
C ALA A 114 20.38 7.66 4.14
N GLY A 115 19.93 6.40 4.09
CA GLY A 115 18.51 6.03 4.15
C GLY A 115 17.67 6.41 2.91
N GLY A 116 18.25 7.01 1.87
CA GLY A 116 17.52 7.57 0.73
C GLY A 116 17.22 6.60 -0.41
N LEU A 117 17.68 5.35 -0.37
CA LEU A 117 17.52 4.39 -1.47
C LEU A 117 16.07 4.22 -1.92
N ASP A 118 15.16 4.03 -0.98
CA ASP A 118 13.74 3.80 -1.24
C ASP A 118 13.08 4.99 -1.95
N HIS A 119 13.44 6.21 -1.53
CA HIS A 119 12.96 7.45 -2.15
C HIS A 119 13.46 7.59 -3.59
N VAL A 120 14.74 7.27 -3.83
CA VAL A 120 15.33 7.30 -5.18
C VAL A 120 14.64 6.32 -6.12
N ILE A 121 14.41 5.07 -5.68
CA ILE A 121 13.69 4.07 -6.47
C ILE A 121 12.26 4.53 -6.79
N ARG A 122 11.55 5.05 -5.79
CA ARG A 122 10.18 5.56 -5.94
C ARG A 122 10.15 6.75 -6.90
N ALA A 123 11.08 7.67 -6.77
CA ALA A 123 11.22 8.86 -7.63
C ALA A 123 11.49 8.45 -9.09
N LEU A 124 12.41 7.52 -9.34
CA LEU A 124 12.67 6.95 -10.68
C LEU A 124 11.41 6.39 -11.33
N GLY A 125 10.56 5.73 -10.55
CA GLY A 125 9.30 5.15 -11.04
C GLY A 125 8.28 6.20 -11.52
N ARG A 126 8.42 7.47 -11.15
CA ARG A 126 7.56 8.57 -11.63
C ARG A 126 8.00 9.11 -12.99
N GLY A 127 9.28 8.96 -13.33
CA GLY A 127 9.90 9.51 -14.52
C GLY A 127 9.94 8.56 -15.73
N PRO A 128 10.56 9.02 -16.83
CA PRO A 128 10.75 8.23 -18.03
C PRO A 128 11.74 7.09 -17.80
N PHE A 129 11.73 6.10 -18.71
CA PHE A 129 12.68 4.99 -18.69
C PHE A 129 14.15 5.45 -18.73
N VAL A 130 14.95 4.98 -17.77
CA VAL A 130 16.38 5.29 -17.64
C VAL A 130 17.20 4.01 -17.74
N LYS A 131 17.83 3.77 -18.90
CA LYS A 131 18.52 2.51 -19.23
C LYS A 131 19.60 2.13 -18.20
N VAL A 132 20.39 3.10 -17.73
CA VAL A 132 21.53 2.84 -16.81
C VAL A 132 21.08 2.42 -15.40
N ALA A 133 19.83 2.65 -15.03
CA ALA A 133 19.27 2.24 -13.74
C ALA A 133 18.71 0.80 -13.73
N VAL A 134 18.46 0.21 -14.92
CA VAL A 134 17.71 -1.05 -15.04
C VAL A 134 18.43 -2.23 -14.37
N ASP A 135 19.72 -2.37 -14.57
CA ASP A 135 20.51 -3.48 -14.00
C ASP A 135 20.52 -3.41 -12.45
N ARG A 136 20.68 -2.21 -11.88
CA ARG A 136 20.60 -2.01 -10.43
C ARG A 136 19.20 -2.31 -9.89
N LEU A 137 18.15 -1.89 -10.60
CA LEU A 137 16.77 -2.18 -10.20
C LEU A 137 16.44 -3.69 -10.25
N THR A 138 16.93 -4.43 -11.27
CA THR A 138 16.74 -5.89 -11.31
C THR A 138 17.48 -6.60 -10.18
N GLY A 139 18.66 -6.13 -9.80
CA GLY A 139 19.38 -6.62 -8.62
C GLY A 139 18.62 -6.36 -7.31
N LEU A 140 18.02 -5.19 -7.17
CA LEU A 140 17.17 -4.88 -6.01
C LEU A 140 15.89 -5.75 -5.96
N VAL A 141 15.28 -6.03 -7.10
CA VAL A 141 14.17 -7.01 -7.17
C VAL A 141 14.62 -8.37 -6.67
N ALA A 142 15.77 -8.87 -7.11
CA ALA A 142 16.31 -10.15 -6.66
C ALA A 142 16.62 -10.18 -5.16
N ALA A 143 17.10 -9.06 -4.61
CA ALA A 143 17.35 -8.90 -3.18
C ALA A 143 16.05 -8.89 -2.34
N GLY A 144 14.91 -8.57 -2.94
CA GLY A 144 13.62 -8.55 -2.27
C GLY A 144 13.42 -7.39 -1.30
N GLY A 145 12.58 -7.59 -0.29
CA GLY A 145 12.27 -6.56 0.70
C GLY A 145 11.47 -5.38 0.14
N PHE A 146 11.45 -4.29 0.90
CA PHE A 146 10.70 -3.09 0.51
C PHE A 146 11.31 -2.39 -0.73
N ALA A 147 12.64 -2.23 -0.75
CA ALA A 147 13.36 -1.69 -1.91
C ALA A 147 13.12 -2.54 -3.18
N GLY A 148 13.10 -3.88 -3.04
CA GLY A 148 12.78 -4.81 -4.12
C GLY A 148 11.37 -4.62 -4.67
N MET A 149 10.38 -4.42 -3.81
CA MET A 149 9.00 -4.12 -4.19
C MET A 149 8.91 -2.78 -4.95
N LEU A 150 9.59 -1.75 -4.49
CA LEU A 150 9.63 -0.45 -5.18
C LEU A 150 10.32 -0.56 -6.56
N ALA A 151 11.42 -1.31 -6.65
CA ALA A 151 12.11 -1.59 -7.90
C ALA A 151 11.22 -2.37 -8.88
N GLN A 152 10.50 -3.40 -8.41
CA GLN A 152 9.51 -4.15 -9.19
C GLN A 152 8.41 -3.20 -9.74
N ARG A 153 7.91 -2.31 -8.91
CA ARG A 153 6.88 -1.33 -9.28
C ARG A 153 7.40 -0.33 -10.33
N THR A 154 8.64 0.10 -10.19
CA THR A 154 9.33 0.97 -11.16
C THR A 154 9.52 0.27 -12.51
N LEU A 155 10.04 -0.97 -12.51
CA LEU A 155 10.20 -1.78 -13.72
C LEU A 155 8.86 -2.09 -14.39
N GLN A 156 7.80 -2.36 -13.63
CA GLN A 156 6.45 -2.54 -14.15
C GLN A 156 5.95 -1.30 -14.91
N ARG A 157 6.15 -0.09 -14.37
CA ARG A 157 5.79 1.17 -15.04
C ARG A 157 6.63 1.38 -16.30
N TRP A 158 7.92 1.14 -16.23
CA TRP A 158 8.83 1.27 -17.36
C TRP A 158 8.60 0.24 -18.46
N SER A 159 8.10 -0.94 -18.11
CA SER A 159 7.76 -1.97 -19.09
C SER A 159 6.64 -1.56 -20.06
N ARG A 160 5.76 -0.65 -19.65
CA ARG A 160 4.76 -0.06 -20.54
C ARG A 160 5.37 0.83 -21.62
N GLN A 161 6.54 1.43 -21.35
CA GLN A 161 7.26 2.30 -22.29
C GLN A 161 8.29 1.51 -23.12
N ARG A 162 8.97 0.55 -22.50
CA ARG A 162 10.09 -0.22 -23.07
C ARG A 162 10.04 -1.70 -22.69
N PRO A 163 9.01 -2.45 -23.12
CA PRO A 163 8.80 -3.83 -22.68
C PRO A 163 9.99 -4.76 -23.01
N ALA A 164 10.56 -4.67 -24.23
CA ALA A 164 11.66 -5.50 -24.64
C ALA A 164 12.94 -5.26 -23.79
N ALA A 165 13.25 -4.01 -23.45
CA ALA A 165 14.42 -3.68 -22.65
C ALA A 165 14.30 -4.20 -21.22
N VAL A 166 13.11 -4.03 -20.58
CA VAL A 166 12.86 -4.53 -19.22
C VAL A 166 12.84 -6.06 -19.20
N ARG A 167 12.19 -6.71 -20.19
CA ARG A 167 12.20 -8.17 -20.31
C ARG A 167 13.63 -8.72 -20.41
N SER A 168 14.43 -8.21 -21.35
CA SER A 168 15.80 -8.70 -21.54
C SER A 168 16.68 -8.53 -20.30
N ALA A 169 16.49 -7.44 -19.54
CA ALA A 169 17.21 -7.24 -18.28
C ALA A 169 16.80 -8.26 -17.21
N LEU A 170 15.50 -8.56 -17.10
CA LEU A 170 14.98 -9.57 -16.16
C LEU A 170 15.45 -10.99 -16.56
N GLU A 171 15.46 -11.33 -17.86
CA GLU A 171 16.00 -12.61 -18.35
C GLU A 171 17.50 -12.74 -18.02
N LEU A 172 18.26 -11.66 -18.19
CA LEU A 172 19.67 -11.63 -17.83
C LEU A 172 19.88 -11.80 -16.31
N ALA A 173 19.06 -11.11 -15.49
CA ALA A 173 19.09 -11.24 -14.03
C ALA A 173 18.75 -12.69 -13.60
N LEU A 174 17.75 -13.32 -14.21
CA LEU A 174 17.43 -14.74 -13.97
C LEU A 174 18.58 -15.68 -14.25
N GLY A 175 19.42 -15.37 -15.26
CA GLY A 175 20.64 -16.14 -15.56
C GLY A 175 21.78 -15.93 -14.58
N ARG A 176 21.75 -14.90 -13.74
CA ARG A 176 22.80 -14.55 -12.76
C ARG A 176 22.49 -14.99 -11.33
N HIS A 177 21.24 -15.34 -11.03
CA HIS A 177 20.82 -15.72 -9.70
C HIS A 177 20.42 -17.18 -9.64
N ASP A 178 21.01 -17.95 -8.70
CA ASP A 178 20.70 -19.35 -8.45
C ASP A 178 19.73 -19.54 -7.28
N ASP A 179 19.62 -18.55 -6.39
CA ASP A 179 18.69 -18.60 -5.25
C ASP A 179 17.23 -18.68 -5.71
N PRO A 180 16.48 -19.73 -5.29
CA PRO A 180 15.10 -19.92 -5.72
C PRO A 180 14.16 -18.76 -5.35
N ALA A 181 14.35 -18.13 -4.19
CA ALA A 181 13.52 -17.01 -3.76
C ALA A 181 13.73 -15.78 -4.67
N ALA A 182 14.98 -15.42 -4.95
CA ALA A 182 15.32 -14.34 -5.89
C ALA A 182 14.78 -14.63 -7.30
N ARG A 183 14.92 -15.88 -7.78
CA ARG A 183 14.38 -16.30 -9.07
C ARG A 183 12.85 -16.19 -9.13
N ALA A 184 12.14 -16.59 -8.08
CA ALA A 184 10.69 -16.51 -8.03
C ALA A 184 10.20 -15.06 -8.14
N VAL A 185 10.82 -14.11 -7.43
CA VAL A 185 10.47 -12.68 -7.50
C VAL A 185 10.81 -12.07 -8.86
N LEU A 186 11.94 -12.46 -9.47
CA LEU A 186 12.30 -12.03 -10.83
C LEU A 186 11.30 -12.56 -11.88
N VAL A 187 10.87 -13.82 -11.77
CA VAL A 187 9.83 -14.42 -12.63
C VAL A 187 8.48 -13.72 -12.44
N GLU A 188 8.10 -13.45 -11.21
CA GLU A 188 6.90 -12.67 -10.91
C GLU A 188 6.95 -11.28 -11.54
N THR A 189 8.10 -10.60 -11.43
CA THR A 189 8.33 -9.29 -12.06
C THR A 189 8.28 -9.38 -13.58
N LEU A 190 8.85 -10.44 -14.17
CA LEU A 190 8.76 -10.72 -15.59
C LEU A 190 7.30 -10.85 -16.04
N GLY A 191 6.45 -11.48 -15.22
CA GLY A 191 5.00 -11.59 -15.46
C GLY A 191 4.28 -10.24 -15.65
N LEU A 192 4.83 -9.17 -15.07
CA LEU A 192 4.27 -7.80 -15.20
C LEU A 192 4.66 -7.11 -16.51
N VAL A 193 5.59 -7.67 -17.29
CA VAL A 193 6.04 -7.09 -18.56
C VAL A 193 5.09 -7.52 -19.69
N PRO A 194 4.47 -6.60 -20.44
CA PRO A 194 3.53 -6.95 -21.52
C PRO A 194 4.23 -7.61 -22.72
N GLY A 195 3.46 -8.33 -23.54
CA GLY A 195 3.88 -8.90 -24.84
C GLY A 195 4.04 -10.42 -24.85
N ALA A 196 3.80 -11.03 -26.03
CA ALA A 196 3.79 -12.49 -26.26
C ALA A 196 5.14 -13.17 -25.97
N ASP A 197 6.26 -12.48 -26.18
CA ASP A 197 7.59 -13.01 -25.87
C ASP A 197 7.75 -13.32 -24.38
N THR A 198 7.18 -12.47 -23.50
CA THR A 198 7.19 -12.72 -22.06
C THR A 198 6.41 -14.02 -21.73
N SER A 199 5.24 -14.24 -22.33
CA SER A 199 4.48 -15.48 -22.14
C SER A 199 5.27 -16.72 -22.57
N ARG A 200 6.06 -16.61 -23.64
CA ARG A 200 6.94 -17.70 -24.10
C ARG A 200 8.04 -18.04 -23.08
N VAL A 201 8.65 -17.02 -22.47
CA VAL A 201 9.65 -17.23 -21.42
C VAL A 201 9.03 -17.86 -20.18
N LEU A 202 7.87 -17.33 -19.73
CA LEU A 202 7.15 -17.86 -18.56
C LEU A 202 6.74 -19.33 -18.76
N ARG A 203 6.26 -19.72 -19.96
CA ARG A 203 5.95 -21.13 -20.25
C ARG A 203 7.19 -22.03 -20.16
N ARG A 204 8.35 -21.57 -20.63
CA ARG A 204 9.60 -22.33 -20.52
C ARG A 204 9.96 -22.53 -19.05
N VAL A 205 9.90 -21.49 -18.21
CA VAL A 205 10.18 -21.59 -16.77
C VAL A 205 9.20 -22.50 -16.07
N ALA A 206 7.90 -22.39 -16.37
CA ALA A 206 6.86 -23.24 -15.77
C ALA A 206 7.04 -24.73 -16.11
N ALA A 207 7.44 -25.03 -17.35
CA ALA A 207 7.60 -26.41 -17.84
C ALA A 207 8.93 -27.05 -17.37
N ASP A 208 9.94 -26.25 -17.03
CA ASP A 208 11.27 -26.76 -16.65
C ASP A 208 11.23 -27.40 -15.25
N GLN A 209 11.29 -28.73 -15.21
CA GLN A 209 11.23 -29.51 -13.97
C GLN A 209 12.51 -29.38 -13.11
N SER A 210 13.59 -28.83 -13.66
CA SER A 210 14.80 -28.55 -12.89
C SER A 210 14.68 -27.29 -12.03
N GLN A 211 13.68 -26.44 -12.27
CA GLN A 211 13.41 -25.26 -11.47
C GLN A 211 12.72 -25.63 -10.14
N ASP A 212 13.02 -24.84 -9.12
CA ASP A 212 12.33 -24.92 -7.84
C ASP A 212 10.79 -24.80 -8.00
N PRO A 213 9.98 -25.57 -7.25
CA PRO A 213 8.53 -25.50 -7.33
C PRO A 213 7.95 -24.09 -7.15
N GLY A 214 8.55 -23.25 -6.29
CA GLY A 214 8.14 -21.85 -6.08
C GLY A 214 8.40 -20.97 -7.31
N VAL A 215 9.51 -21.18 -8.01
CA VAL A 215 9.83 -20.48 -9.27
C VAL A 215 8.82 -20.86 -10.36
N ARG A 216 8.51 -22.14 -10.46
CA ARG A 216 7.50 -22.65 -11.41
C ARG A 216 6.11 -22.11 -11.07
N ALA A 217 5.73 -22.10 -9.79
CA ALA A 217 4.46 -21.56 -9.34
C ALA A 217 4.34 -20.05 -9.66
N ALA A 218 5.40 -19.26 -9.50
CA ALA A 218 5.42 -17.85 -9.90
C ALA A 218 5.17 -17.68 -11.41
N ALA A 219 5.77 -18.53 -12.24
CA ALA A 219 5.56 -18.50 -13.69
C ALA A 219 4.12 -18.90 -14.07
N VAL A 220 3.57 -19.95 -13.45
CA VAL A 220 2.20 -20.40 -13.65
C VAL A 220 1.19 -19.32 -13.29
N ALA A 221 1.34 -18.73 -12.11
CA ALA A 221 0.48 -17.63 -11.66
C ALA A 221 0.58 -16.40 -12.58
N ALA A 222 1.79 -16.05 -13.02
CA ALA A 222 2.00 -14.95 -13.96
C ALA A 222 1.35 -15.20 -15.33
N LEU A 223 1.29 -16.45 -15.79
CA LEU A 223 0.58 -16.81 -17.04
C LEU A 223 -0.93 -16.62 -16.91
N GLY A 224 -1.53 -16.93 -15.75
CA GLY A 224 -2.94 -16.65 -15.48
C GLY A 224 -3.27 -15.16 -15.53
N ASP A 225 -2.44 -14.31 -14.90
CA ASP A 225 -2.63 -12.85 -14.89
C ASP A 225 -2.65 -12.20 -16.27
N ARG A 226 -2.04 -12.83 -17.27
CA ARG A 226 -1.92 -12.29 -18.62
C ARG A 226 -3.19 -12.43 -19.44
N GLY A 227 -4.13 -13.25 -18.97
CA GLY A 227 -5.42 -13.44 -19.60
C GLY A 227 -5.34 -14.06 -21.00
N SER A 228 -6.48 -14.10 -21.68
CA SER A 228 -6.60 -14.63 -23.04
C SER A 228 -6.09 -13.67 -24.13
N VAL A 229 -5.39 -12.59 -23.77
CA VAL A 229 -4.93 -11.55 -24.72
C VAL A 229 -4.16 -12.13 -25.92
N ASP A 230 -3.56 -13.32 -25.73
CA ASP A 230 -2.78 -13.98 -26.78
C ASP A 230 -3.52 -15.18 -27.43
N GLY A 231 -4.77 -15.51 -27.03
CA GLY A 231 -5.52 -16.67 -27.58
C GLY A 231 -4.75 -17.99 -27.47
N ASP A 232 -3.82 -18.09 -26.52
CA ASP A 232 -2.76 -19.10 -26.50
C ASP A 232 -3.26 -20.44 -25.97
N SER A 233 -3.76 -21.26 -26.91
CA SER A 233 -4.14 -22.64 -26.63
C SER A 233 -3.01 -23.48 -26.02
N ALA A 234 -1.73 -23.11 -26.21
CA ALA A 234 -0.59 -23.80 -25.64
C ALA A 234 -0.46 -23.52 -24.13
N THR A 235 -0.63 -22.27 -23.70
CA THR A 235 -0.67 -21.91 -22.27
C THR A 235 -1.81 -22.66 -21.57
N ARG A 236 -3.02 -22.63 -22.15
CA ARG A 236 -4.17 -23.32 -21.55
C ARG A 236 -3.94 -24.83 -21.42
N ARG A 237 -3.47 -25.52 -22.49
CA ARG A 237 -3.17 -26.96 -22.40
C ARG A 237 -2.13 -27.28 -21.34
N MET A 238 -1.08 -26.47 -21.21
CA MET A 238 -0.06 -26.66 -20.20
C MET A 238 -0.63 -26.50 -18.78
N LEU A 239 -1.45 -25.47 -18.55
CA LEU A 239 -2.07 -25.24 -17.24
C LEU A 239 -3.06 -26.34 -16.87
N VAL A 240 -3.85 -26.88 -17.83
CA VAL A 240 -4.73 -28.04 -17.61
C VAL A 240 -3.92 -29.25 -17.14
N ALA A 241 -2.84 -29.59 -17.85
CA ALA A 241 -1.98 -30.71 -17.44
C ALA A 241 -1.34 -30.51 -16.05
N MET A 242 -0.98 -29.25 -15.69
CA MET A 242 -0.44 -28.95 -14.36
C MET A 242 -1.50 -28.98 -13.26
N ALA A 243 -2.75 -28.64 -13.57
CA ALA A 243 -3.87 -28.66 -12.63
C ALA A 243 -4.27 -30.09 -12.20
N GLU A 244 -3.95 -31.08 -13.02
CA GLU A 244 -4.12 -32.51 -12.75
C GLU A 244 -2.91 -33.13 -12.00
N GLY A 245 -1.83 -32.36 -11.85
CA GLY A 245 -0.59 -32.81 -11.22
C GLY A 245 -0.60 -32.74 -9.69
N ALA A 246 0.62 -32.68 -9.11
CA ALA A 246 0.82 -32.66 -7.66
C ALA A 246 0.67 -31.26 -7.07
N GLU A 247 0.17 -31.19 -5.83
CA GLU A 247 0.17 -29.98 -5.01
C GLU A 247 1.62 -29.56 -4.60
N PRO A 248 1.90 -28.27 -4.40
CA PRO A 248 0.96 -27.13 -4.47
C PRO A 248 0.76 -26.54 -5.87
N LEU A 249 1.50 -26.99 -6.88
CA LEU A 249 1.47 -26.42 -8.23
C LEU A 249 0.10 -26.60 -8.91
N ALA A 250 -0.58 -27.72 -8.63
CA ALA A 250 -1.90 -28.01 -9.17
C ALA A 250 -2.95 -26.95 -8.79
N SER A 251 -2.99 -26.54 -7.52
CA SER A 251 -3.91 -25.49 -7.06
C SER A 251 -3.58 -24.13 -7.70
N VAL A 252 -2.30 -23.78 -7.86
CA VAL A 252 -1.89 -22.54 -8.54
C VAL A 252 -2.31 -22.58 -10.02
N ALA A 253 -2.18 -23.74 -10.67
CA ALA A 253 -2.60 -23.91 -12.06
C ALA A 253 -4.13 -23.82 -12.25
N ARG A 254 -4.91 -24.36 -11.30
CA ARG A 254 -6.39 -24.20 -11.31
C ARG A 254 -6.77 -22.72 -11.20
N LEU A 255 -6.18 -21.97 -10.26
CA LEU A 255 -6.42 -20.54 -10.13
C LEU A 255 -5.98 -19.75 -11.38
N ALA A 256 -4.87 -20.15 -12.02
CA ALA A 256 -4.42 -19.54 -13.28
C ALA A 256 -5.37 -19.83 -14.44
N LEU A 257 -5.98 -21.02 -14.48
CA LEU A 257 -7.04 -21.35 -15.45
C LEU A 257 -8.28 -20.51 -15.23
N ASP A 258 -8.72 -20.39 -13.97
CA ASP A 258 -9.84 -19.51 -13.62
C ASP A 258 -9.55 -18.07 -14.08
N ASP A 259 -8.32 -17.56 -13.88
CA ASP A 259 -7.94 -16.22 -14.33
C ASP A 259 -8.00 -16.04 -15.85
N LEU A 260 -7.69 -17.09 -16.62
CA LEU A 260 -7.80 -17.10 -18.09
C LEU A 260 -9.25 -17.19 -18.59
N GLU A 261 -10.10 -17.92 -17.89
CA GLU A 261 -11.48 -18.25 -18.30
C GLU A 261 -12.51 -17.25 -17.78
N LEU A 262 -12.15 -16.44 -16.79
CA LEU A 262 -13.05 -15.48 -16.17
C LEU A 262 -13.54 -14.43 -17.18
N VAL A 263 -14.73 -14.66 -17.66
CA VAL A 263 -15.58 -13.61 -18.23
C VAL A 263 -15.98 -12.70 -17.06
N PRO A 264 -15.90 -11.37 -17.18
CA PRO A 264 -16.45 -10.49 -16.15
C PRO A 264 -17.87 -10.93 -15.85
N ALA A 265 -18.17 -11.21 -14.57
CA ALA A 265 -19.52 -11.57 -14.19
C ALA A 265 -20.48 -10.48 -14.68
N VAL A 266 -21.60 -10.90 -15.23
CA VAL A 266 -22.68 -10.00 -15.66
C VAL A 266 -22.99 -9.07 -14.49
N ALA A 267 -23.09 -7.78 -14.79
CA ALA A 267 -23.41 -6.74 -13.80
C ALA A 267 -24.50 -7.22 -12.84
N ALA A 268 -24.29 -6.97 -11.56
CA ALA A 268 -25.21 -7.37 -10.49
C ALA A 268 -26.66 -7.05 -10.89
N ASP A 269 -27.57 -7.95 -10.54
CA ASP A 269 -29.01 -7.73 -10.68
C ASP A 269 -29.37 -6.37 -10.05
N PRO A 270 -29.89 -5.40 -10.83
CA PRO A 270 -30.17 -4.04 -10.35
C PRO A 270 -31.18 -3.97 -9.18
N GLY A 271 -31.83 -5.09 -8.82
CA GLY A 271 -32.80 -5.18 -7.73
C GLY A 271 -32.28 -5.80 -6.43
N GLY A 272 -31.01 -6.23 -6.36
CA GLY A 272 -30.58 -7.19 -5.34
C GLY A 272 -29.89 -6.64 -4.08
N GLY A 273 -29.70 -5.36 -3.90
CA GLY A 273 -28.95 -4.76 -2.77
C GLY A 273 -27.42 -4.77 -2.98
N LEU A 274 -26.69 -4.03 -2.13
CA LEU A 274 -25.26 -3.77 -2.23
C LEU A 274 -24.40 -4.98 -1.84
N THR A 275 -23.27 -5.15 -2.54
CA THR A 275 -22.17 -6.03 -2.15
C THR A 275 -21.02 -5.19 -1.61
N VAL A 276 -20.66 -5.40 -0.35
CA VAL A 276 -19.54 -4.73 0.33
C VAL A 276 -18.35 -5.69 0.43
N ALA A 277 -17.18 -5.29 -0.07
CA ALA A 277 -15.95 -6.00 0.16
C ALA A 277 -15.14 -5.32 1.26
N GLN A 278 -14.73 -6.05 2.29
CA GLN A 278 -13.81 -5.59 3.34
C GLN A 278 -12.56 -6.46 3.37
N LEU A 279 -11.42 -5.86 3.68
CA LEU A 279 -10.12 -6.48 3.44
C LEU A 279 -9.21 -6.42 4.67
N PHE A 280 -8.58 -7.56 5.01
CA PHE A 280 -7.47 -7.63 5.96
C PHE A 280 -6.59 -8.85 5.68
N LEU A 281 -5.38 -8.65 5.14
CA LEU A 281 -4.50 -9.73 4.69
C LEU A 281 -3.37 -10.11 5.67
N HIS A 282 -3.43 -9.63 6.92
CA HIS A 282 -2.49 -10.01 7.97
C HIS A 282 -3.02 -11.13 8.88
N ALA A 283 -4.19 -11.65 8.55
CA ALA A 283 -4.85 -12.72 9.26
C ALA A 283 -5.56 -13.65 8.27
N ASP A 284 -5.80 -14.87 8.73
CA ASP A 284 -6.74 -15.81 8.15
C ASP A 284 -8.04 -15.69 8.97
N ILE A 285 -9.12 -15.25 8.33
CA ILE A 285 -10.39 -14.93 8.99
C ILE A 285 -11.48 -15.85 8.46
N ASP A 286 -12.11 -16.56 9.37
CA ASP A 286 -13.33 -17.35 9.15
C ASP A 286 -14.48 -16.84 10.03
N GLY A 287 -15.70 -17.27 9.73
CA GLY A 287 -16.91 -16.85 10.45
C GLY A 287 -16.94 -17.24 11.92
N ASP A 288 -16.28 -18.35 12.27
CA ASP A 288 -16.22 -18.89 13.62
C ASP A 288 -15.03 -18.34 14.42
N LEU A 289 -14.18 -17.50 13.80
CA LEU A 289 -12.97 -16.94 14.39
C LEU A 289 -12.02 -18.02 14.97
N THR A 290 -11.93 -19.18 14.31
CA THR A 290 -11.13 -20.32 14.80
C THR A 290 -9.64 -20.01 14.90
N ASN A 291 -9.17 -19.03 14.13
CA ASN A 291 -7.81 -18.52 14.14
C ASN A 291 -7.62 -17.24 14.98
N ALA A 292 -8.66 -16.78 15.70
CA ALA A 292 -8.56 -15.60 16.54
C ALA A 292 -7.47 -15.75 17.61
N GLY A 293 -6.63 -14.71 17.74
CA GLY A 293 -5.49 -14.72 18.66
C GLY A 293 -4.19 -15.31 18.11
N ARG A 294 -4.19 -15.88 16.90
CA ARG A 294 -2.96 -16.33 16.23
C ARG A 294 -2.37 -15.18 15.40
N GLY A 295 -1.13 -14.82 15.67
CA GLY A 295 -0.46 -13.72 14.94
C GLY A 295 -1.16 -12.37 15.15
N ASP A 296 -1.47 -11.67 14.08
CA ASP A 296 -2.18 -10.38 14.09
C ASP A 296 -3.72 -10.50 14.02
N THR A 297 -4.26 -11.71 14.24
CA THR A 297 -5.71 -12.00 14.18
C THR A 297 -6.53 -11.47 15.36
N GLY A 298 -6.05 -10.46 16.09
CA GLY A 298 -6.73 -9.90 17.26
C GLY A 298 -8.05 -9.17 16.96
N GLY A 299 -8.24 -8.02 17.59
CA GLY A 299 -9.50 -7.24 17.52
C GLY A 299 -10.01 -6.93 16.12
N ILE A 300 -9.12 -6.75 15.12
CA ILE A 300 -9.55 -6.43 13.73
C ILE A 300 -10.31 -7.60 13.08
N ALA A 301 -9.89 -8.85 13.28
CA ALA A 301 -10.61 -10.00 12.73
C ALA A 301 -12.02 -10.09 13.32
N THR A 302 -12.14 -9.99 14.65
CA THR A 302 -13.43 -9.96 15.35
C THR A 302 -14.31 -8.80 14.87
N LEU A 303 -13.72 -7.61 14.72
CA LEU A 303 -14.43 -6.43 14.21
C LEU A 303 -14.97 -6.66 12.80
N LEU A 304 -14.19 -7.25 11.90
CA LEU A 304 -14.63 -7.47 10.50
C LEU A 304 -15.75 -8.49 10.41
N VAL A 305 -15.70 -9.56 11.21
CA VAL A 305 -16.79 -10.54 11.28
C VAL A 305 -18.06 -9.86 11.79
N GLN A 306 -18.00 -9.17 12.93
CA GLN A 306 -19.17 -8.50 13.53
C GLN A 306 -19.71 -7.37 12.65
N LEU A 307 -18.83 -6.58 12.03
CA LEU A 307 -19.24 -5.52 11.10
C LEU A 307 -19.95 -6.10 9.87
N GLY A 308 -19.41 -7.18 9.30
CA GLY A 308 -20.01 -7.83 8.14
C GLY A 308 -21.42 -8.38 8.44
N ASP A 309 -21.58 -9.03 9.60
CA ASP A 309 -22.87 -9.53 10.07
C ASP A 309 -23.86 -8.39 10.33
N ALA A 310 -23.40 -7.29 10.93
CA ALA A 310 -24.24 -6.11 11.20
C ALA A 310 -24.66 -5.40 9.90
N LEU A 311 -23.77 -5.30 8.91
CA LEU A 311 -24.09 -4.73 7.61
C LEU A 311 -25.20 -5.52 6.89
N LEU A 312 -25.20 -6.85 6.99
CA LEU A 312 -26.26 -7.69 6.42
C LEU A 312 -27.62 -7.52 7.10
N GLN A 313 -27.64 -7.10 8.37
CA GLN A 313 -28.90 -6.77 9.07
C GLN A 313 -29.44 -5.39 8.68
N GLY A 314 -28.59 -4.55 8.08
CA GLY A 314 -28.95 -3.24 7.58
C GLY A 314 -29.74 -3.29 6.27
N PRO A 315 -30.61 -2.29 6.02
CA PRO A 315 -31.35 -2.24 4.77
C PRO A 315 -30.41 -2.00 3.58
N GLY A 316 -30.61 -2.76 2.50
CA GLY A 316 -29.92 -2.53 1.24
C GLY A 316 -28.58 -3.25 1.06
N VAL A 317 -28.04 -3.95 2.05
CA VAL A 317 -26.85 -4.82 1.89
C VAL A 317 -27.29 -6.27 1.70
N ARG A 318 -26.93 -6.85 0.57
CA ARG A 318 -27.24 -8.24 0.23
C ARG A 318 -26.10 -9.19 0.57
N ARG A 319 -24.85 -8.73 0.40
CA ARG A 319 -23.68 -9.57 0.49
C ARG A 319 -22.50 -8.79 1.09
N VAL A 320 -21.77 -9.45 1.98
CA VAL A 320 -20.50 -8.96 2.50
C VAL A 320 -19.40 -9.97 2.18
N LEU A 321 -18.30 -9.51 1.63
CA LEU A 321 -17.12 -10.30 1.29
C LEU A 321 -15.99 -9.90 2.24
N THR A 322 -15.68 -10.73 3.23
CA THR A 322 -14.49 -10.56 4.07
C THR A 322 -13.32 -11.28 3.43
N ILE A 323 -12.39 -10.49 2.90
CA ILE A 323 -11.23 -10.97 2.16
C ILE A 323 -10.03 -11.00 3.08
N SER A 324 -9.47 -12.19 3.28
CA SER A 324 -8.33 -12.42 4.15
C SER A 324 -7.23 -13.24 3.47
N ARG A 325 -6.17 -13.53 4.21
CA ARG A 325 -5.08 -14.39 3.75
C ARG A 325 -5.53 -15.85 3.76
N GLY A 326 -5.06 -16.64 2.77
CA GLY A 326 -5.27 -18.08 2.73
C GLY A 326 -4.33 -18.82 1.79
N ARG A 327 -4.63 -20.08 1.52
CA ARG A 327 -3.87 -20.96 0.63
C ARG A 327 -4.53 -21.04 -0.75
N ALA A 328 -3.77 -21.48 -1.76
CA ALA A 328 -4.29 -21.64 -3.11
C ALA A 328 -5.47 -22.63 -3.20
N SER A 329 -5.43 -23.72 -2.43
CA SER A 329 -6.51 -24.71 -2.35
C SER A 329 -7.80 -24.14 -1.74
N GLU A 330 -7.68 -23.28 -0.75
CA GLU A 330 -8.78 -22.55 -0.12
C GLU A 330 -9.42 -21.59 -1.11
N GLY A 331 -8.59 -20.76 -1.79
CA GLY A 331 -9.06 -19.84 -2.83
C GLY A 331 -9.83 -20.53 -3.95
N VAL A 332 -9.43 -21.74 -4.41
CA VAL A 332 -10.19 -22.54 -5.38
C VAL A 332 -11.56 -22.92 -4.83
N GLY A 333 -11.64 -23.27 -3.54
CA GLY A 333 -12.90 -23.63 -2.88
C GLY A 333 -13.86 -22.44 -2.76
N ASP A 334 -13.34 -21.28 -2.39
CA ASP A 334 -14.10 -20.07 -2.13
C ASP A 334 -14.78 -19.53 -3.38
N LEU A 335 -14.12 -19.59 -4.54
CA LEU A 335 -14.67 -19.13 -5.81
C LEU A 335 -16.00 -19.82 -6.19
N ARG A 336 -16.24 -21.03 -5.70
CA ARG A 336 -17.46 -21.81 -5.98
C ARG A 336 -18.67 -21.39 -5.15
N ARG A 337 -18.47 -20.62 -4.06
CA ARG A 337 -19.52 -20.25 -3.10
C ARG A 337 -20.04 -18.83 -3.27
N LEU A 338 -19.46 -18.02 -4.14
CA LEU A 338 -19.69 -16.58 -4.25
C LEU A 338 -21.07 -16.15 -4.76
N GLY A 339 -21.92 -17.07 -5.21
CA GLY A 339 -23.19 -16.72 -5.88
C GLY A 339 -24.34 -16.33 -4.95
N GLU A 340 -24.30 -16.67 -3.65
CA GLU A 340 -25.43 -16.55 -2.73
C GLU A 340 -25.37 -15.25 -1.91
N PRO A 341 -26.53 -14.72 -1.45
CA PRO A 341 -26.56 -13.65 -0.44
C PRO A 341 -25.92 -14.10 0.87
N GLY A 342 -25.37 -13.16 1.65
CA GLY A 342 -24.83 -13.44 2.97
C GLY A 342 -23.39 -12.95 3.20
N HIS A 343 -22.80 -13.37 4.32
CA HIS A 343 -21.41 -13.07 4.67
C HIS A 343 -20.51 -14.18 4.16
N HIS A 344 -19.60 -13.84 3.26
CA HIS A 344 -18.63 -14.76 2.67
C HIS A 344 -17.22 -14.43 3.13
N TYR A 345 -16.47 -15.47 3.46
CA TYR A 345 -15.06 -15.39 3.85
C TYR A 345 -14.22 -15.93 2.69
N LEU A 346 -13.32 -15.09 2.18
CA LEU A 346 -12.59 -15.36 0.94
C LEU A 346 -11.10 -15.28 1.17
N SER A 347 -10.37 -16.21 0.58
CA SER A 347 -8.92 -16.36 0.75
C SER A 347 -8.15 -15.81 -0.44
N VAL A 348 -7.23 -14.89 -0.17
CA VAL A 348 -6.18 -14.50 -1.12
C VAL A 348 -4.97 -15.40 -0.88
N PRO A 349 -4.59 -16.24 -1.85
CA PRO A 349 -3.41 -17.09 -1.74
C PRO A 349 -2.13 -16.27 -1.71
N LEU A 350 -1.43 -16.31 -0.58
CA LEU A 350 -0.14 -15.62 -0.39
C LEU A 350 0.94 -16.66 -0.05
N ARG A 351 2.13 -16.50 -0.67
CA ARG A 351 3.29 -17.35 -0.41
C ARG A 351 3.89 -17.06 0.98
N GLY A 352 4.56 -18.07 1.53
CA GLY A 352 5.30 -17.96 2.78
C GLY A 352 4.41 -17.86 4.04
N PRO A 353 5.03 -17.70 5.21
CA PRO A 353 4.34 -17.55 6.47
C PRO A 353 3.64 -16.20 6.58
N ASN A 354 2.78 -16.04 7.57
CA ASN A 354 2.26 -14.72 7.94
C ASN A 354 3.41 -13.86 8.48
N VAL A 355 3.52 -12.64 7.96
CA VAL A 355 4.55 -11.67 8.34
C VAL A 355 3.89 -10.39 8.85
N PRO A 356 4.56 -9.63 9.73
CA PRO A 356 4.08 -8.31 10.15
C PRO A 356 3.80 -7.39 8.95
N ALA A 357 2.83 -6.49 9.09
CA ALA A 357 2.41 -5.57 8.03
C ALA A 357 3.59 -4.78 7.40
N ALA A 358 4.57 -4.38 8.23
CA ALA A 358 5.76 -3.68 7.75
C ALA A 358 6.65 -4.52 6.81
N GLN A 359 6.56 -5.85 6.88
CA GLN A 359 7.34 -6.79 6.06
C GLN A 359 6.55 -7.37 4.88
N ALA A 360 5.25 -7.08 4.78
CA ALA A 360 4.36 -7.67 3.79
C ALA A 360 4.43 -6.99 2.39
N TRP A 361 5.15 -5.90 2.24
CA TRP A 361 5.25 -5.13 0.99
C TRP A 361 5.63 -5.97 -0.25
N PRO A 362 6.55 -6.96 -0.17
CA PRO A 362 6.89 -7.81 -1.31
C PRO A 362 5.72 -8.65 -1.85
N LEU A 363 4.65 -8.85 -1.08
CA LEU A 363 3.46 -9.62 -1.50
C LEU A 363 2.54 -8.86 -2.46
N ARG A 364 2.89 -7.62 -2.84
CA ARG A 364 2.08 -6.72 -3.66
C ARG A 364 1.46 -7.39 -4.90
N VAL A 365 2.24 -8.17 -5.64
CA VAL A 365 1.77 -8.78 -6.90
C VAL A 365 0.78 -9.92 -6.64
N GLU A 366 1.05 -10.74 -5.62
CA GLU A 366 0.13 -11.81 -5.24
C GLU A 366 -1.19 -11.26 -4.72
N VAL A 367 -1.13 -10.22 -3.87
CA VAL A 367 -2.31 -9.50 -3.40
C VAL A 367 -3.12 -8.94 -4.57
N ALA A 368 -2.46 -8.26 -5.52
CA ALA A 368 -3.10 -7.69 -6.70
C ALA A 368 -3.80 -8.76 -7.55
N ARG A 369 -3.15 -9.92 -7.72
CA ARG A 369 -3.69 -11.06 -8.45
C ARG A 369 -4.95 -11.62 -7.79
N GLY A 370 -4.85 -11.92 -6.50
CA GLY A 370 -5.96 -12.47 -5.72
C GLY A 370 -7.16 -11.53 -5.69
N LEU A 371 -6.95 -10.25 -5.43
CA LEU A 371 -8.02 -9.25 -5.41
C LEU A 371 -8.70 -9.10 -6.77
N ARG A 372 -7.93 -8.96 -7.86
CA ARG A 372 -8.52 -8.86 -9.20
C ARG A 372 -9.36 -10.08 -9.56
N ARG A 373 -8.90 -11.28 -9.16
CA ARG A 373 -9.67 -12.52 -9.32
C ARG A 373 -10.99 -12.44 -8.56
N LEU A 374 -10.94 -12.15 -7.27
CA LEU A 374 -12.12 -12.09 -6.42
C LEU A 374 -13.12 -11.03 -6.89
N LEU A 375 -12.66 -9.83 -7.25
CA LEU A 375 -13.53 -8.77 -7.77
C LEU A 375 -14.21 -9.16 -9.09
N ARG A 376 -13.51 -9.92 -9.98
CA ARG A 376 -14.10 -10.41 -11.21
C ARG A 376 -15.14 -11.50 -10.98
N VAL A 377 -14.86 -12.46 -10.11
CA VAL A 377 -15.74 -13.61 -9.83
C VAL A 377 -16.95 -13.21 -8.98
N ALA A 378 -16.77 -12.25 -8.07
CA ALA A 378 -17.81 -11.81 -7.16
C ALA A 378 -19.07 -11.23 -7.87
N GLY A 379 -18.99 -10.91 -9.15
CA GLY A 379 -20.14 -10.51 -9.94
C GLY A 379 -20.82 -9.24 -9.45
N GLY A 380 -20.05 -8.16 -9.31
CA GLY A 380 -20.54 -6.86 -8.86
C GLY A 380 -20.24 -6.63 -7.36
N VAL A 381 -19.07 -6.06 -7.09
CA VAL A 381 -18.79 -5.37 -5.83
C VAL A 381 -19.20 -3.92 -6.03
N ASP A 382 -19.96 -3.37 -5.08
CA ASP A 382 -20.46 -1.99 -5.17
C ASP A 382 -19.59 -1.01 -4.38
N VAL A 383 -18.90 -1.49 -3.33
CA VAL A 383 -18.03 -0.67 -2.49
C VAL A 383 -16.93 -1.52 -1.85
N ILE A 384 -15.74 -0.95 -1.75
CA ILE A 384 -14.61 -1.55 -1.02
C ILE A 384 -14.36 -0.76 0.25
N HIS A 385 -14.37 -1.44 1.40
CA HIS A 385 -14.05 -0.86 2.70
C HIS A 385 -12.61 -1.21 3.08
N LEU A 386 -11.76 -0.20 3.17
CA LEU A 386 -10.33 -0.30 3.46
C LEU A 386 -9.99 0.26 4.84
N ARG A 387 -8.90 -0.25 5.41
CA ARG A 387 -8.36 0.15 6.71
C ARG A 387 -6.85 0.02 6.67
N MET A 388 -6.16 0.82 7.47
CA MET A 388 -4.70 0.82 7.59
C MET A 388 -4.00 1.30 6.30
N ALA A 389 -2.74 1.72 6.41
CA ALA A 389 -1.87 2.04 5.28
C ALA A 389 -0.84 0.92 5.12
N ASP A 390 -1.24 -0.15 4.47
CA ASP A 390 -0.43 -1.35 4.21
C ASP A 390 -0.46 -1.76 2.73
N VAL A 391 0.22 -2.86 2.40
CA VAL A 391 0.30 -3.36 1.03
C VAL A 391 -1.07 -3.78 0.49
N ALA A 392 -1.91 -4.35 1.33
CA ALA A 392 -3.23 -4.83 0.94
C ALA A 392 -4.15 -3.66 0.55
N THR A 393 -4.19 -2.63 1.41
CA THR A 393 -4.97 -1.43 1.18
C THR A 393 -4.46 -0.64 -0.02
N MET A 394 -3.12 -0.52 -0.19
CA MET A 394 -2.54 0.11 -1.37
C MET A 394 -3.01 -0.55 -2.67
N VAL A 395 -2.94 -1.88 -2.72
CA VAL A 395 -3.31 -2.66 -3.91
C VAL A 395 -4.82 -2.66 -4.14
N ALA A 396 -5.62 -2.71 -3.07
CA ALA A 396 -7.08 -2.67 -3.17
C ALA A 396 -7.58 -1.31 -3.68
N ALA A 397 -6.97 -0.21 -3.23
CA ALA A 397 -7.27 1.11 -3.75
C ALA A 397 -6.88 1.26 -5.24
N GLU A 398 -5.73 0.70 -5.66
CA GLU A 398 -5.33 0.65 -7.08
C GLU A 398 -6.38 -0.14 -7.90
N ALA A 399 -6.81 -1.32 -7.42
CA ALA A 399 -7.80 -2.16 -8.10
C ALA A 399 -9.20 -1.51 -8.14
N ALA A 400 -9.59 -0.82 -7.06
CA ALA A 400 -10.84 -0.06 -7.01
C ALA A 400 -10.85 1.06 -8.05
N ALA A 401 -9.76 1.84 -8.12
CA ALA A 401 -9.61 2.90 -9.12
C ALA A 401 -9.64 2.38 -10.56
N GLU A 402 -8.97 1.24 -10.85
CA GLU A 402 -9.00 0.58 -12.16
C GLU A 402 -10.42 0.13 -12.55
N SER A 403 -11.25 -0.23 -11.57
CA SER A 403 -12.62 -0.74 -11.77
C SER A 403 -13.71 0.32 -11.58
N GLY A 404 -13.36 1.55 -11.22
CA GLY A 404 -14.32 2.62 -10.92
C GLY A 404 -15.15 2.37 -9.67
N LEU A 405 -14.65 1.57 -8.73
CA LEU A 405 -15.35 1.23 -7.48
C LEU A 405 -15.13 2.31 -6.42
N PRO A 406 -16.18 2.74 -5.72
CA PRO A 406 -16.05 3.64 -4.58
C PRO A 406 -15.32 2.95 -3.42
N VAL A 407 -14.50 3.73 -2.72
CA VAL A 407 -13.74 3.29 -1.55
C VAL A 407 -14.26 4.00 -0.31
N VAL A 408 -14.64 3.24 0.71
CA VAL A 408 -14.80 3.72 2.09
C VAL A 408 -13.49 3.44 2.82
N PHE A 409 -12.91 4.46 3.43
CA PHE A 409 -11.65 4.30 4.15
C PHE A 409 -11.79 4.66 5.62
N THR A 410 -11.58 3.67 6.51
CA THR A 410 -11.48 3.94 7.95
C THR A 410 -10.10 4.51 8.24
N LEU A 411 -10.06 5.81 8.51
CA LEU A 411 -8.86 6.58 8.75
C LEU A 411 -8.51 6.61 10.24
N ALA A 412 -7.32 6.13 10.58
CA ALA A 412 -6.76 6.19 11.92
C ALA A 412 -5.48 7.06 11.90
N PRO A 413 -5.41 8.11 12.73
CA PRO A 413 -4.24 9.00 12.78
C PRO A 413 -3.07 8.42 13.59
N ASP A 414 -3.24 7.27 14.23
CA ASP A 414 -2.28 6.70 15.18
C ASP A 414 -0.85 6.54 14.64
N PRO A 415 -0.60 6.13 13.37
CA PRO A 415 0.77 6.10 12.85
C PRO A 415 1.45 7.47 12.83
N ASN A 416 0.71 8.53 12.47
CA ASN A 416 1.20 9.89 12.45
C ASN A 416 1.34 10.47 13.87
N ALA A 417 0.45 10.07 14.79
CA ALA A 417 0.59 10.42 16.21
C ALA A 417 1.89 9.86 16.82
N LEU A 418 2.29 8.64 16.46
CA LEU A 418 3.58 8.08 16.90
C LEU A 418 4.77 8.87 16.34
N VAL A 419 4.70 9.31 15.08
CA VAL A 419 5.73 10.20 14.50
C VAL A 419 5.80 11.50 15.27
N ALA A 420 4.66 12.13 15.59
CA ALA A 420 4.61 13.38 16.34
C ALA A 420 5.15 13.24 17.78
N VAL A 421 4.84 12.15 18.47
CA VAL A 421 5.38 11.86 19.82
C VAL A 421 6.90 11.70 19.78
N ARG A 422 7.42 10.90 18.86
CA ARG A 422 8.88 10.67 18.73
C ARG A 422 9.65 11.93 18.33
N ASP A 423 9.04 12.80 17.53
CA ASP A 423 9.58 14.12 17.21
C ASP A 423 9.65 15.00 18.46
N ALA A 424 8.57 15.07 19.24
CA ALA A 424 8.51 15.82 20.49
C ALA A 424 9.50 15.31 21.56
N GLU A 425 9.74 14.01 21.61
CA GLU A 425 10.72 13.35 22.49
C GLU A 425 12.17 13.48 21.98
N GLY A 426 12.39 13.95 20.74
CA GLY A 426 13.70 14.04 20.10
C GLY A 426 14.30 12.70 19.70
N THR A 427 13.51 11.62 19.68
CA THR A 427 13.94 10.29 19.23
C THR A 427 13.84 10.12 17.71
N LEU A 428 13.03 10.94 17.05
CA LEU A 428 12.96 11.11 15.61
C LEU A 428 13.25 12.57 15.28
N THR A 429 14.31 12.82 14.53
CA THR A 429 14.78 14.18 14.20
C THR A 429 15.01 14.28 12.68
N ARG A 430 15.18 15.50 12.18
CA ARG A 430 15.54 15.72 10.76
C ARG A 430 16.85 15.04 10.38
N GLU A 431 17.81 15.02 11.31
CA GLU A 431 19.16 14.46 11.10
C GLU A 431 19.15 12.92 11.05
N ASN A 432 18.37 12.26 11.94
CA ASN A 432 18.31 10.79 11.98
C ASN A 432 17.18 10.18 11.12
N PHE A 433 16.37 11.03 10.47
CA PHE A 433 15.18 10.62 9.73
C PHE A 433 15.47 9.50 8.72
N GLY A 434 16.50 9.63 7.91
CA GLY A 434 16.82 8.66 6.87
C GLY A 434 17.12 7.27 7.42
N ALA A 435 17.85 7.19 8.54
CA ALA A 435 18.16 5.90 9.18
C ALA A 435 16.90 5.21 9.74
N VAL A 436 15.99 5.98 10.33
CA VAL A 436 14.71 5.48 10.86
C VAL A 436 13.78 5.09 9.70
N ASP A 437 13.65 5.95 8.71
CA ASP A 437 12.74 5.77 7.58
C ASP A 437 13.13 4.59 6.68
N ALA A 438 14.42 4.27 6.55
CA ALA A 438 14.91 3.09 5.83
C ALA A 438 14.38 1.75 6.41
N VAL A 439 13.97 1.73 7.68
CA VAL A 439 13.43 0.56 8.37
C VAL A 439 11.90 0.60 8.48
N GLU A 440 11.37 1.77 8.78
CA GLU A 440 9.95 1.96 9.12
C GLU A 440 9.11 2.49 7.95
N HIS A 441 9.75 3.00 6.89
CA HIS A 441 9.11 3.52 5.67
C HIS A 441 8.08 4.63 5.96
N LEU A 442 8.40 5.52 6.93
CA LEU A 442 7.48 6.53 7.46
C LEU A 442 6.96 7.47 6.37
N LEU A 443 7.87 8.03 5.54
CA LEU A 443 7.49 8.94 4.45
C LEU A 443 6.67 8.22 3.36
N PHE A 444 6.95 6.93 3.10
CA PHE A 444 6.14 6.16 2.16
C PHE A 444 4.72 5.94 2.71
N ARG A 445 4.60 5.57 3.98
CA ARG A 445 3.32 5.28 4.64
C ARG A 445 2.48 6.53 4.81
N GLU A 446 3.09 7.65 5.17
CA GLU A 446 2.40 8.94 5.23
C GLU A 446 1.84 9.34 3.87
N ARG A 447 2.64 9.22 2.80
CA ARG A 447 2.20 9.50 1.43
C ARG A 447 1.08 8.56 0.97
N LEU A 448 1.18 7.27 1.31
CA LEU A 448 0.12 6.32 1.02
C LEU A 448 -1.17 6.68 1.76
N LEU A 449 -1.06 7.06 3.03
CA LEU A 449 -2.19 7.46 3.86
C LEU A 449 -2.88 8.71 3.28
N SER A 450 -2.10 9.72 2.88
CA SER A 450 -2.59 10.92 2.19
C SER A 450 -3.25 10.60 0.84
N GLU A 451 -2.67 9.68 0.05
CA GLU A 451 -3.25 9.22 -1.22
C GLU A 451 -4.59 8.49 -1.01
N LEU A 452 -4.67 7.61 0.01
CA LEU A 452 -5.89 6.89 0.38
C LEU A 452 -6.99 7.84 0.87
N GLN A 453 -6.64 8.78 1.74
CA GLN A 453 -7.54 9.82 2.22
C GLN A 453 -8.12 10.65 1.07
N ALA A 454 -7.27 11.10 0.14
CA ALA A 454 -7.70 11.91 -1.00
C ALA A 454 -8.55 11.10 -1.99
N GLY A 455 -8.23 9.83 -2.20
CA GLY A 455 -8.90 8.96 -3.17
C GLY A 455 -10.18 8.28 -2.66
N ALA A 456 -10.42 8.26 -1.34
CA ALA A 456 -11.61 7.66 -0.78
C ALA A 456 -12.88 8.44 -1.13
N SER A 457 -13.95 7.75 -1.46
CA SER A 457 -15.28 8.33 -1.66
C SER A 457 -15.90 8.76 -0.33
N HIS A 458 -15.57 8.05 0.76
CA HIS A 458 -16.04 8.37 2.10
C HIS A 458 -15.00 7.97 3.15
N LEU A 459 -14.86 8.81 4.19
CA LEU A 459 -13.97 8.60 5.32
C LEU A 459 -14.76 8.27 6.57
N VAL A 460 -14.36 7.22 7.27
CA VAL A 460 -14.90 6.84 8.58
C VAL A 460 -13.83 7.11 9.63
N LEU A 461 -14.17 7.88 10.64
CA LEU A 461 -13.31 8.23 11.77
C LEU A 461 -13.89 7.66 13.07
N PHE A 462 -13.01 7.23 13.96
CA PHE A 462 -13.43 6.92 15.34
C PHE A 462 -13.51 8.19 16.19
N PRO A 463 -14.48 8.31 17.11
CA PRO A 463 -14.60 9.47 17.97
C PRO A 463 -13.35 9.64 18.86
N ARG A 464 -12.91 10.89 19.01
CA ARG A 464 -11.79 11.31 19.85
C ARG A 464 -12.21 12.61 20.58
N PRO A 465 -11.61 12.94 21.75
CA PRO A 465 -11.96 14.15 22.49
C PRO A 465 -11.84 15.44 21.66
N ASP A 466 -10.79 15.55 20.84
CA ASP A 466 -10.57 16.67 19.90
C ASP A 466 -10.29 16.12 18.49
N ILE A 467 -11.31 15.51 17.88
CA ILE A 467 -11.13 14.89 16.56
C ILE A 467 -10.79 15.90 15.46
N ALA A 468 -11.34 17.12 15.53
CA ALA A 468 -11.07 18.15 14.51
C ALA A 468 -9.62 18.64 14.61
N GLY A 469 -9.11 18.88 15.82
CA GLY A 469 -7.72 19.24 16.07
C GLY A 469 -6.76 18.12 15.66
N ASP A 470 -7.04 16.88 16.09
CA ASP A 470 -6.23 15.71 15.73
C ASP A 470 -6.15 15.50 14.21
N MET A 471 -7.28 15.55 13.51
CA MET A 471 -7.29 15.35 12.05
C MET A 471 -6.54 16.47 11.33
N ARG A 472 -6.68 17.72 11.79
CA ARG A 472 -5.94 18.84 11.20
C ARG A 472 -4.44 18.73 11.45
N ALA A 473 -4.03 18.41 12.67
CA ALA A 473 -2.63 18.32 13.07
C ALA A 473 -1.91 17.09 12.49
N LEU A 474 -2.55 15.92 12.56
CA LEU A 474 -1.92 14.65 12.21
C LEU A 474 -2.14 14.22 10.76
N MET A 475 -3.23 14.66 10.13
CA MET A 475 -3.64 14.19 8.81
C MET A 475 -3.76 15.31 7.78
N ASN A 476 -3.49 16.55 8.18
CA ASN A 476 -3.74 17.74 7.34
C ASN A 476 -5.15 17.73 6.73
N LEU A 477 -6.14 17.27 7.51
CA LEU A 477 -7.53 17.08 7.10
C LEU A 477 -8.43 18.03 7.90
N ASP A 478 -9.15 18.90 7.20
CA ASP A 478 -10.21 19.71 7.77
C ASP A 478 -11.55 18.98 7.61
N ILE A 479 -11.99 18.30 8.67
CA ILE A 479 -13.21 17.47 8.63
C ILE A 479 -14.49 18.30 8.42
N GLU A 480 -14.49 19.58 8.79
CA GLU A 480 -15.64 20.47 8.56
C GLU A 480 -15.76 20.84 7.08
N ALA A 481 -14.61 21.05 6.40
CA ALA A 481 -14.58 21.33 4.98
C ALA A 481 -14.96 20.12 4.10
N GLU A 482 -14.75 18.89 4.60
CA GLU A 482 -15.10 17.64 3.90
C GLU A 482 -16.62 17.34 3.92
N GLY A 483 -17.38 17.91 4.84
CA GLY A 483 -18.84 17.77 4.91
C GLY A 483 -19.31 16.30 4.95
N ASP A 484 -20.24 15.95 4.07
CA ASP A 484 -20.85 14.61 4.02
C ASP A 484 -19.86 13.48 3.63
N ARG A 485 -18.65 13.82 3.23
CA ARG A 485 -17.61 12.84 2.91
C ARG A 485 -17.00 12.20 4.15
N VAL A 486 -17.25 12.75 5.35
CA VAL A 486 -16.71 12.26 6.62
C VAL A 486 -17.83 11.87 7.57
N SER A 487 -17.70 10.69 8.17
CA SER A 487 -18.55 10.25 9.28
C SER A 487 -17.70 9.88 10.50
N VAL A 488 -18.11 10.36 11.66
CA VAL A 488 -17.54 9.95 12.95
C VAL A 488 -18.42 8.86 13.54
N VAL A 489 -17.90 7.63 13.58
CA VAL A 489 -18.65 6.44 13.97
C VAL A 489 -17.90 5.72 15.10
N PRO A 490 -18.53 5.51 16.27
CA PRO A 490 -17.93 4.73 17.33
C PRO A 490 -17.74 3.27 16.91
N GLU A 491 -16.70 2.63 17.44
CA GLU A 491 -16.49 1.20 17.23
C GLU A 491 -17.62 0.41 17.88
N GLY A 492 -18.24 -0.49 17.12
CA GLY A 492 -19.35 -1.31 17.58
C GLY A 492 -18.89 -2.46 18.48
N LEU A 493 -19.70 -2.84 19.44
CA LEU A 493 -19.51 -4.01 20.30
C LEU A 493 -20.70 -4.97 20.12
N SER A 494 -20.42 -6.27 20.14
CA SER A 494 -21.47 -7.30 20.19
C SER A 494 -22.10 -7.33 21.58
N LEU A 495 -23.34 -6.85 21.70
CA LEU A 495 -24.08 -6.91 22.96
C LEU A 495 -24.45 -8.34 23.36
N ALA A 496 -24.62 -9.24 22.39
CA ALA A 496 -24.96 -10.64 22.67
C ALA A 496 -23.94 -11.34 23.57
N SER A 497 -22.65 -11.09 23.38
CA SER A 497 -21.59 -11.63 24.26
C SER A 497 -21.64 -11.04 25.67
N ILE A 498 -21.98 -9.74 25.77
CA ILE A 498 -22.12 -9.05 27.06
C ILE A 498 -23.35 -9.54 27.80
N ASP A 499 -24.47 -9.69 27.10
CA ASP A 499 -25.72 -10.16 27.68
C ASP A 499 -25.61 -11.61 28.15
N ALA A 500 -24.97 -12.48 27.36
CA ALA A 500 -24.67 -13.86 27.76
C ALA A 500 -23.76 -13.93 29.00
N ALA A 501 -22.82 -13.02 29.16
CA ALA A 501 -21.96 -12.93 30.35
C ALA A 501 -22.70 -12.38 31.59
N ARG A 502 -23.80 -11.63 31.40
CA ARG A 502 -24.64 -11.12 32.48
C ARG A 502 -25.66 -12.12 33.02
N GLU A 503 -25.88 -13.23 32.32
CA GLU A 503 -26.74 -14.32 32.80
C GLU A 503 -25.94 -15.20 33.78
N PRO A 504 -26.13 -15.04 35.13
CA PRO A 504 -25.28 -15.68 36.12
C PRO A 504 -25.37 -17.22 36.10
N ASP A 505 -26.49 -17.75 35.65
CA ASP A 505 -26.75 -19.21 35.59
C ASP A 505 -26.58 -19.77 34.16
N GLY A 506 -26.08 -18.95 33.21
CA GLY A 506 -25.88 -19.37 31.83
C GLY A 506 -24.67 -20.33 31.67
N PRO A 507 -24.68 -21.21 30.67
CA PRO A 507 -23.58 -22.16 30.45
C PRO A 507 -22.25 -21.47 30.12
N ALA A 508 -22.27 -20.27 29.57
CA ALA A 508 -21.08 -19.47 29.30
C ALA A 508 -20.48 -18.90 30.59
N ALA A 509 -21.31 -18.36 31.49
CA ALA A 509 -20.88 -17.86 32.78
C ALA A 509 -20.34 -18.97 33.68
N ALA A 510 -21.02 -20.12 33.72
CA ALA A 510 -20.56 -21.31 34.49
C ALA A 510 -19.19 -21.80 34.02
N ARG A 511 -18.93 -21.85 32.70
CA ARG A 511 -17.64 -22.21 32.13
C ARG A 511 -16.55 -21.19 32.48
N ALA A 512 -16.83 -19.90 32.32
CA ALA A 512 -15.88 -18.83 32.63
C ALA A 512 -15.52 -18.80 34.12
N LEU A 513 -16.47 -19.05 35.02
CA LEU A 513 -16.23 -19.16 36.45
C LEU A 513 -15.38 -20.38 36.79
N ALA A 514 -15.62 -21.52 36.16
CA ALA A 514 -14.82 -22.72 36.37
C ALA A 514 -13.36 -22.54 35.90
N ASP A 515 -13.16 -21.87 34.76
CA ASP A 515 -11.83 -21.52 34.26
C ASP A 515 -11.11 -20.51 35.19
N LEU A 516 -11.83 -19.52 35.72
CA LEU A 516 -11.30 -18.59 36.70
C LEU A 516 -10.93 -19.27 38.01
N ASP A 517 -11.80 -20.13 38.55
CA ASP A 517 -11.53 -20.92 39.75
C ASP A 517 -10.31 -21.84 39.58
N HIS A 518 -10.15 -22.44 38.40
CA HIS A 518 -8.97 -23.24 38.08
C HIS A 518 -7.69 -22.36 38.09
N LEU A 519 -7.71 -21.18 37.48
CA LEU A 519 -6.57 -20.25 37.47
C LEU A 519 -6.24 -19.78 38.90
N LEU A 520 -7.25 -19.36 39.67
CA LEU A 520 -7.08 -18.94 41.07
C LEU A 520 -6.58 -20.04 41.96
N GLY A 521 -6.98 -21.30 41.68
CA GLY A 521 -6.51 -22.49 42.38
C GLY A 521 -5.00 -22.71 42.28
N GLN A 522 -4.34 -22.16 41.26
CA GLN A 522 -2.89 -22.20 41.07
C GLN A 522 -2.14 -21.16 41.95
N LEU A 523 -2.85 -20.15 42.48
CA LEU A 523 -2.26 -19.16 43.35
C LEU A 523 -2.05 -19.68 44.80
N PRO A 524 -1.04 -19.15 45.52
CA PRO A 524 -0.89 -19.38 46.95
C PRO A 524 -2.18 -19.04 47.70
N PRO A 525 -2.58 -19.80 48.75
CA PRO A 525 -3.86 -19.61 49.45
C PRO A 525 -4.11 -18.17 49.92
N GLU A 526 -3.06 -17.49 50.38
CA GLU A 526 -3.10 -16.11 50.88
C GLU A 526 -3.42 -15.07 49.79
N ARG A 527 -3.29 -15.43 48.50
CA ARG A 527 -3.58 -14.53 47.35
C ARG A 527 -4.94 -14.76 46.71
N ARG A 528 -5.62 -15.85 47.02
CA ARG A 528 -6.89 -16.23 46.34
C ARG A 528 -8.07 -15.29 46.65
N GLY A 529 -7.99 -14.54 47.74
CA GLY A 529 -9.05 -13.61 48.17
C GLY A 529 -8.75 -12.12 47.82
N LEU A 530 -7.66 -11.85 47.12
CA LEU A 530 -7.32 -10.48 46.73
C LEU A 530 -8.16 -10.00 45.54
N PRO A 531 -8.36 -8.67 45.40
CA PRO A 531 -8.99 -8.12 44.19
C PRO A 531 -8.27 -8.54 42.92
N ILE A 532 -9.05 -8.84 41.87
CA ILE A 532 -8.52 -9.30 40.58
C ILE A 532 -8.55 -8.13 39.59
N ALA A 533 -7.39 -7.79 39.04
CA ALA A 533 -7.28 -6.92 37.86
C ALA A 533 -7.18 -7.80 36.62
N VAL A 534 -8.08 -7.58 35.65
CA VAL A 534 -8.11 -8.33 34.40
C VAL A 534 -7.70 -7.41 33.26
N SER A 535 -6.72 -7.84 32.47
CA SER A 535 -6.34 -7.16 31.23
C SER A 535 -6.32 -8.18 30.09
N VAL A 536 -6.94 -7.83 28.98
CA VAL A 536 -7.03 -8.67 27.79
C VAL A 536 -6.38 -7.96 26.61
N GLY A 537 -5.38 -8.58 26.02
CA GLY A 537 -4.68 -7.99 24.88
C GLY A 537 -3.48 -8.83 24.44
N ARG A 538 -2.88 -8.48 23.32
CA ARG A 538 -1.62 -9.10 22.87
C ARG A 538 -0.47 -8.71 23.80
N LEU A 539 0.45 -9.64 24.05
CA LEU A 539 1.66 -9.39 24.83
C LEU A 539 2.69 -8.63 23.97
N ASN A 540 2.50 -7.33 23.82
CA ASN A 540 3.45 -6.43 23.19
C ASN A 540 3.58 -5.13 23.99
N ALA A 541 4.68 -4.40 23.80
CA ALA A 541 4.99 -3.18 24.56
C ALA A 541 3.89 -2.11 24.42
N VAL A 542 3.26 -1.99 23.24
CA VAL A 542 2.22 -0.99 22.97
C VAL A 542 0.95 -1.20 23.82
N LYS A 543 0.71 -2.43 24.31
CA LYS A 543 -0.46 -2.74 25.16
C LYS A 543 -0.23 -2.47 26.63
N GLY A 544 0.98 -2.05 27.04
CA GLY A 544 1.28 -1.63 28.40
C GLY A 544 1.12 -2.73 29.45
N MET A 545 1.20 -4.02 29.08
CA MET A 545 1.03 -5.14 30.03
C MET A 545 2.12 -5.13 31.10
N ALA A 546 3.35 -4.75 30.76
CA ALA A 546 4.44 -4.60 31.74
C ALA A 546 4.11 -3.50 32.74
N THR A 547 3.67 -2.34 32.28
CA THR A 547 3.26 -1.21 33.13
C THR A 547 2.12 -1.59 34.09
N LEU A 548 1.15 -2.39 33.62
CA LEU A 548 0.08 -2.90 34.49
C LEU A 548 0.61 -3.82 35.61
N VAL A 549 1.62 -4.64 35.30
CA VAL A 549 2.23 -5.55 36.31
C VAL A 549 3.11 -4.78 37.32
N GLU A 550 3.75 -3.70 36.88
CA GLU A 550 4.59 -2.84 37.73
C GLU A 550 3.76 -1.91 38.63
N ALA A 551 2.53 -1.54 38.22
CA ALA A 551 1.62 -0.70 38.99
C ALA A 551 0.90 -1.46 40.11
#